data_b512c7891332384d9d3cbc153e7db918
#
_entry.id   b512c7891332384d9d3cbc153e7db918
#
_cell.length_a   1.000
_cell.length_b   1.000
_cell.length_c   1.000
_cell.angle_alpha   90.00
_cell.angle_beta   90.00
_cell.angle_gamma   90.00
#
_symmetry.space_group_name_H-M   'P 1'
#
loop_
_entity.id
_entity.type
_entity.pdbx_description
1 polymer ?
#
loop_
_entity_poly.entity_id
_entity_poly.type
_entity_poly.pdbx_seq_one_letter_code
_entity_poly.pdbx_strand_id
1 'polypeptide(L)'
;MKFNGKCKIRLIRDFPAINLRMGDSLTVYKYKYKKCSDEITYVHPRTYLRFTPEDVKELSDDAKEYEFKVFMGPDGIDGPCLGKMCVTENSSDEAYNVMLDIIGCRLVESFPELDIPYSIELVEESEDE
;
A
#
# COMPACT_ATOMS: atom_id res chain seq x y z
N MET A 1 -21.60 11.30 -14.92
CA MET A 1 -20.80 10.78 -13.82
C MET A 1 -21.53 10.97 -12.52
N LYS A 2 -21.58 9.93 -11.71
CA LYS A 2 -22.26 10.00 -10.43
C LYS A 2 -21.26 9.83 -9.31
N PHE A 3 -21.26 10.80 -8.38
CA PHE A 3 -20.42 10.75 -7.19
C PHE A 3 -20.98 9.75 -6.18
N ASN A 4 -20.23 8.72 -5.86
CA ASN A 4 -20.65 7.66 -4.95
C ASN A 4 -20.06 7.80 -3.54
N GLY A 5 -19.30 8.85 -3.29
CA GLY A 5 -18.71 9.11 -2.00
C GLY A 5 -17.21 8.94 -1.99
N LYS A 6 -16.65 8.91 -0.80
CA LYS A 6 -15.21 8.73 -0.60
C LYS A 6 -14.91 7.30 -0.21
N CYS A 7 -13.73 6.83 -0.57
CA CYS A 7 -13.25 5.53 -0.14
C CYS A 7 -11.75 5.57 0.12
N LYS A 8 -11.27 4.61 0.88
CA LYS A 8 -9.84 4.43 1.10
C LYS A 8 -9.29 3.49 0.05
N ILE A 9 -8.15 3.85 -0.52
CA ILE A 9 -7.45 3.00 -1.49
C ILE A 9 -5.98 2.88 -1.12
N ARG A 10 -5.34 1.85 -1.64
CA ARG A 10 -3.90 1.66 -1.57
C ARG A 10 -3.38 1.56 -3.00
N LEU A 11 -2.30 2.28 -3.28
CA LEU A 11 -1.71 2.28 -4.61
C LEU A 11 -0.97 0.97 -4.88
N ILE A 12 -1.18 0.41 -6.06
CA ILE A 12 -0.53 -0.83 -6.51
C ILE A 12 0.76 -0.51 -7.26
N ARG A 13 0.93 0.73 -7.71
CA ARG A 13 2.14 1.17 -8.41
C ARG A 13 2.52 2.59 -8.03
N ASP A 14 3.67 3.04 -8.50
CA ASP A 14 4.16 4.39 -8.22
C ASP A 14 3.46 5.44 -9.09
N PHE A 15 3.26 6.63 -8.51
CA PHE A 15 2.72 7.79 -9.21
C PHE A 15 3.64 8.99 -8.92
N PRO A 16 4.79 9.07 -9.59
CA PRO A 16 5.78 10.11 -9.30
C PRO A 16 5.29 11.52 -9.58
N ALA A 17 4.34 11.69 -10.49
CA ALA A 17 3.79 13.00 -10.81
C ALA A 17 3.11 13.67 -9.62
N ILE A 18 2.60 12.90 -8.67
CA ILE A 18 1.96 13.41 -7.47
C ILE A 18 2.71 13.01 -6.19
N ASN A 19 3.94 12.55 -6.37
CA ASN A 19 4.83 12.17 -5.27
C ASN A 19 4.26 11.05 -4.37
N LEU A 20 3.55 10.11 -4.97
CA LEU A 20 3.02 8.94 -4.29
C LEU A 20 3.67 7.67 -4.82
N ARG A 21 3.78 6.68 -3.97
CA ARG A 21 4.44 5.41 -4.29
C ARG A 21 3.53 4.22 -4.03
N MET A 22 3.90 3.09 -4.62
CA MET A 22 3.25 1.82 -4.34
C MET A 22 3.19 1.58 -2.83
N GLY A 23 2.02 1.22 -2.34
CA GLY A 23 1.80 0.97 -0.93
C GLY A 23 1.23 2.15 -0.17
N ASP A 24 1.30 3.36 -0.73
CA ASP A 24 0.68 4.53 -0.10
C ASP A 24 -0.82 4.38 -0.11
N SER A 25 -1.45 4.79 0.98
CA SER A 25 -2.91 4.79 1.09
C SER A 25 -3.42 6.22 1.17
N LEU A 26 -4.60 6.42 0.62
CA LEU A 26 -5.23 7.73 0.64
C LEU A 26 -6.73 7.59 0.49
N THR A 27 -7.44 8.65 0.84
CA THR A 27 -8.89 8.75 0.64
C THR A 27 -9.14 9.50 -0.67
N VAL A 28 -9.96 8.91 -1.54
CA VAL A 28 -10.26 9.46 -2.85
C VAL A 28 -11.77 9.52 -3.06
N TYR A 29 -12.18 10.27 -4.08
CA TYR A 29 -13.56 10.26 -4.52
C TYR A 29 -13.78 9.08 -5.45
N LYS A 30 -14.89 8.37 -5.24
CA LYS A 30 -15.24 7.22 -6.06
C LYS A 30 -16.43 7.59 -6.95
N TYR A 31 -16.26 7.42 -8.25
CA TYR A 31 -17.31 7.67 -9.24
C TYR A 31 -17.62 6.40 -10.01
N LYS A 32 -18.90 6.17 -10.24
CA LYS A 32 -19.35 5.04 -11.04
C LYS A 32 -20.22 5.55 -12.18
N TYR A 33 -19.88 5.16 -13.41
CA TYR A 33 -20.64 5.52 -14.59
C TYR A 33 -21.75 4.49 -14.81
N LYS A 34 -22.99 4.95 -14.78
CA LYS A 34 -24.15 4.05 -14.89
C LYS A 34 -24.56 3.67 -16.30
N LYS A 35 -24.26 4.49 -17.29
CA LYS A 35 -24.86 4.33 -18.61
C LYS A 35 -24.09 3.43 -19.57
N CYS A 36 -22.80 3.29 -19.41
CA CYS A 36 -21.99 2.62 -20.43
C CYS A 36 -21.29 1.38 -19.93
N SER A 37 -21.10 1.24 -18.62
CA SER A 37 -20.40 0.11 -18.04
C SER A 37 -20.39 0.23 -16.53
N ASP A 38 -19.97 -0.82 -15.86
CA ASP A 38 -19.72 -0.79 -14.42
C ASP A 38 -18.37 -0.15 -14.10
N GLU A 39 -17.89 0.70 -14.97
CA GLU A 39 -16.58 1.32 -14.82
C GLU A 39 -16.53 2.26 -13.62
N ILE A 40 -15.54 2.03 -12.79
CA ILE A 40 -15.30 2.82 -11.58
C ILE A 40 -14.04 3.66 -11.78
N THR A 41 -14.11 4.92 -11.41
CA THR A 41 -12.97 5.83 -11.44
C THR A 41 -12.77 6.41 -10.06
N TYR A 42 -11.53 6.42 -9.61
CA TYR A 42 -11.14 7.05 -8.35
C TYR A 42 -10.41 8.35 -8.65
N VAL A 43 -10.77 9.41 -7.95
CA VAL A 43 -10.23 10.74 -8.23
C VAL A 43 -9.52 11.28 -6.99
N HIS A 44 -8.27 11.70 -7.16
CA HIS A 44 -7.50 12.33 -6.10
C HIS A 44 -8.15 13.66 -5.70
N PRO A 45 -8.38 13.90 -4.41
CA PRO A 45 -9.16 15.07 -3.97
C PRO A 45 -8.49 16.41 -4.20
N ARG A 46 -7.17 16.45 -4.35
CA ARG A 46 -6.44 17.70 -4.56
C ARG A 46 -6.03 17.94 -6.01
N THR A 47 -5.49 16.89 -6.64
CA THR A 47 -4.92 17.01 -7.99
C THR A 47 -5.90 16.62 -9.08
N TYR A 48 -7.02 16.00 -8.70
CA TYR A 48 -8.02 15.45 -9.63
C TYR A 48 -7.47 14.38 -10.57
N LEU A 49 -6.30 13.83 -10.24
CA LEU A 49 -5.75 12.70 -10.99
C LEU A 49 -6.69 11.51 -10.87
N ARG A 50 -6.90 10.84 -11.98
CA ARG A 50 -7.81 9.68 -12.02
C ARG A 50 -7.02 8.38 -11.91
N PHE A 51 -7.53 7.50 -11.06
CA PHE A 51 -6.99 6.15 -10.92
C PHE A 51 -8.02 5.15 -11.43
N THR A 52 -7.56 4.11 -12.11
CA THR A 52 -8.42 3.00 -12.51
C THR A 52 -8.42 1.91 -11.45
N PRO A 53 -9.38 0.97 -11.46
CA PRO A 53 -9.34 -0.15 -10.52
C PRO A 53 -8.09 -1.02 -10.62
N GLU A 54 -7.37 -0.93 -11.74
CA GLU A 54 -6.11 -1.64 -11.92
C GLU A 54 -4.92 -0.96 -11.23
N ASP A 55 -5.06 0.32 -10.92
CA ASP A 55 -4.00 1.12 -10.30
C ASP A 55 -4.03 1.05 -8.78
N VAL A 56 -5.17 0.69 -8.22
CA VAL A 56 -5.40 0.78 -6.78
C VAL A 56 -6.16 -0.43 -6.27
N LYS A 57 -6.04 -0.67 -4.97
CA LYS A 57 -6.88 -1.61 -4.25
C LYS A 57 -7.80 -0.82 -3.34
N GLU A 58 -9.11 -1.01 -3.47
CA GLU A 58 -10.06 -0.40 -2.57
C GLU A 58 -10.01 -1.12 -1.22
N LEU A 59 -9.90 -0.35 -0.14
CA LEU A 59 -9.83 -0.86 1.20
C LEU A 59 -11.19 -0.75 1.89
N SER A 60 -11.44 -1.59 2.87
CA SER A 60 -12.67 -1.50 3.66
C SER A 60 -12.60 -0.32 4.63
N ASP A 61 -13.75 0.08 5.16
CA ASP A 61 -13.80 1.14 6.16
C ASP A 61 -13.08 0.76 7.46
N ASP A 62 -12.89 -0.55 7.68
CA ASP A 62 -12.19 -1.07 8.85
C ASP A 62 -10.69 -1.23 8.66
N ALA A 63 -10.17 -0.81 7.51
CA ALA A 63 -8.75 -0.91 7.22
C ALA A 63 -7.92 -0.16 8.27
N LYS A 64 -6.83 -0.80 8.70
CA LYS A 64 -5.94 -0.26 9.72
C LYS A 64 -4.53 -0.12 9.18
N GLU A 65 -3.75 0.73 9.83
CA GLU A 65 -2.32 0.81 9.58
C GLU A 65 -1.61 -0.25 10.38
N TYR A 66 -0.77 -1.03 9.70
CA TYR A 66 0.06 -2.06 10.31
C TYR A 66 1.51 -1.68 10.19
N GLU A 67 2.26 -1.80 11.27
CA GLU A 67 3.67 -1.48 11.32
C GLU A 67 4.50 -2.76 11.32
N PHE A 68 5.56 -2.77 10.53
CA PHE A 68 6.47 -3.90 10.42
C PHE A 68 7.91 -3.47 10.64
N LYS A 69 8.68 -4.29 11.33
CA LYS A 69 10.12 -4.15 11.40
C LYS A 69 10.73 -4.84 10.20
N VAL A 70 11.73 -4.22 9.59
CA VAL A 70 12.39 -4.74 8.39
C VAL A 70 13.78 -5.21 8.76
N PHE A 71 14.10 -6.45 8.39
CA PHE A 71 15.40 -7.07 8.63
C PHE A 71 16.00 -7.47 7.30
N MET A 72 17.28 -7.25 7.12
CA MET A 72 18.00 -7.69 5.93
C MET A 72 19.17 -8.57 6.31
N GLY A 73 19.49 -9.48 5.41
CA GLY A 73 20.63 -10.38 5.59
C GLY A 73 20.20 -11.80 5.87
N PRO A 74 21.16 -12.74 5.93
CA PRO A 74 20.87 -14.17 6.06
C PRO A 74 20.29 -14.57 7.41
N ASP A 75 20.45 -13.73 8.43
CA ASP A 75 19.97 -14.04 9.78
C ASP A 75 18.49 -13.68 9.99
N GLY A 76 17.86 -13.04 9.01
CA GLY A 76 16.44 -12.70 9.09
C GLY A 76 16.12 -11.85 10.32
N ILE A 77 15.11 -12.26 11.09
CA ILE A 77 14.67 -11.52 12.27
C ILE A 77 15.68 -11.55 13.42
N ASP A 78 16.65 -12.44 13.35
CA ASP A 78 17.76 -12.49 14.32
C ASP A 78 18.90 -11.53 13.94
N GLY A 79 18.81 -10.94 12.76
CA GLY A 79 19.79 -9.98 12.28
C GLY A 79 19.47 -8.55 12.69
N PRO A 80 20.20 -7.58 12.13
CA PRO A 80 19.96 -6.17 12.45
C PRO A 80 18.63 -5.68 11.89
N CYS A 81 17.90 -4.92 12.69
CA CYS A 81 16.68 -4.24 12.26
C CYS A 81 17.06 -2.94 11.56
N LEU A 82 16.67 -2.79 10.31
CA LEU A 82 16.97 -1.60 9.54
C LEU A 82 16.00 -0.45 9.77
N GLY A 83 14.84 -0.76 10.30
CA GLY A 83 13.82 0.26 10.53
C GLY A 83 12.43 -0.33 10.53
N LYS A 84 11.46 0.56 10.51
CA LYS A 84 10.05 0.19 10.51
C LYS A 84 9.35 0.79 9.32
N MET A 85 8.38 0.07 8.79
CA MET A 85 7.53 0.55 7.68
C MET A 85 6.08 0.24 8.01
N CYS A 86 5.20 1.09 7.51
CA CYS A 86 3.77 0.95 7.74
C CYS A 86 3.02 0.78 6.43
N VAL A 87 1.91 0.04 6.48
CA VAL A 87 0.99 -0.08 5.36
C VAL A 87 -0.43 -0.18 5.90
N THR A 88 -1.37 0.44 5.20
CA THR A 88 -2.79 0.36 5.55
C THR A 88 -3.42 -0.77 4.75
N GLU A 89 -4.05 -1.70 5.43
CA GLU A 89 -4.68 -2.84 4.78
C GLU A 89 -5.87 -3.35 5.59
N ASN A 90 -6.66 -4.24 4.99
CA ASN A 90 -7.86 -4.77 5.61
C ASN A 90 -7.57 -5.77 6.74
N SER A 91 -6.47 -6.49 6.65
CA SER A 91 -6.07 -7.46 7.67
C SER A 91 -4.55 -7.52 7.79
N SER A 92 -4.07 -8.11 8.88
CA SER A 92 -2.63 -8.27 9.10
C SER A 92 -1.99 -9.21 8.07
N ASP A 93 -2.70 -10.25 7.66
CA ASP A 93 -2.18 -11.18 6.65
C ASP A 93 -1.99 -10.50 5.30
N GLU A 94 -2.96 -9.70 4.88
CA GLU A 94 -2.86 -8.93 3.65
C GLU A 94 -1.76 -7.88 3.75
N ALA A 95 -1.66 -7.22 4.91
CA ALA A 95 -0.61 -6.23 5.16
C ALA A 95 0.78 -6.85 5.07
N TYR A 96 0.95 -8.05 5.62
CA TYR A 96 2.22 -8.77 5.57
C TYR A 96 2.63 -9.04 4.11
N ASN A 97 1.72 -9.58 3.32
CA ASN A 97 2.01 -9.90 1.92
C ASN A 97 2.30 -8.64 1.10
N VAL A 98 1.56 -7.57 1.33
CA VAL A 98 1.78 -6.30 0.65
C VAL A 98 3.14 -5.70 1.01
N MET A 99 3.51 -5.77 2.29
CA MET A 99 4.79 -5.24 2.74
C MET A 99 5.96 -6.00 2.10
N LEU A 100 5.86 -7.32 1.97
CA LEU A 100 6.88 -8.10 1.27
C LEU A 100 7.03 -7.64 -0.17
N ASP A 101 5.92 -7.41 -0.87
CA ASP A 101 5.95 -6.94 -2.25
C ASP A 101 6.58 -5.55 -2.36
N ILE A 102 6.25 -4.64 -1.46
CA ILE A 102 6.79 -3.28 -1.45
C ILE A 102 8.30 -3.31 -1.28
N ILE A 103 8.78 -4.05 -0.29
CA ILE A 103 10.21 -4.14 0.01
C ILE A 103 10.94 -4.80 -1.14
N GLY A 104 10.39 -5.89 -1.69
CA GLY A 104 10.98 -6.58 -2.83
C GLY A 104 11.14 -5.66 -4.03
N CYS A 105 10.12 -4.88 -4.35
CA CYS A 105 10.19 -3.93 -5.46
C CYS A 105 11.23 -2.85 -5.23
N ARG A 106 11.31 -2.31 -4.03
CA ARG A 106 12.28 -1.26 -3.70
C ARG A 106 13.71 -1.77 -3.74
N LEU A 107 13.93 -3.01 -3.29
CA LEU A 107 15.25 -3.62 -3.37
C LEU A 107 15.69 -3.85 -4.81
N VAL A 108 14.79 -4.31 -5.66
CA VAL A 108 15.10 -4.52 -7.08
C VAL A 108 15.42 -3.19 -7.76
N GLU A 109 14.69 -2.13 -7.44
CA GLU A 109 14.96 -0.80 -8.00
C GLU A 109 16.32 -0.25 -7.57
N SER A 110 16.66 -0.45 -6.28
CA SER A 110 17.90 0.11 -5.72
C SER A 110 19.12 -0.74 -6.01
N PHE A 111 18.95 -2.05 -6.06
CA PHE A 111 20.05 -3.01 -6.22
C PHE A 111 19.66 -4.13 -7.18
N PRO A 112 19.49 -3.81 -8.48
CA PRO A 112 18.95 -4.79 -9.44
C PRO A 112 19.84 -6.01 -9.67
N GLU A 113 21.13 -5.92 -9.34
CA GLU A 113 22.07 -7.01 -9.52
C GLU A 113 22.33 -7.83 -8.26
N LEU A 114 21.73 -7.41 -7.13
CA LEU A 114 21.92 -8.07 -5.86
C LEU A 114 20.65 -8.79 -5.42
N ASP A 115 20.82 -10.01 -4.98
CA ASP A 115 19.74 -10.78 -4.37
C ASP A 115 19.93 -10.70 -2.86
N ILE A 116 19.28 -9.71 -2.24
CA ILE A 116 19.44 -9.46 -0.81
C ILE A 116 18.29 -10.13 -0.06
N PRO A 117 18.57 -11.11 0.81
CA PRO A 117 17.51 -11.69 1.63
C PRO A 117 16.97 -10.66 2.63
N TYR A 118 15.67 -10.70 2.83
CA TYR A 118 15.00 -9.81 3.77
C TYR A 118 13.85 -10.54 4.44
N SER A 119 13.47 -10.04 5.61
CA SER A 119 12.31 -10.53 6.32
C SER A 119 11.63 -9.38 7.05
N ILE A 120 10.39 -9.58 7.41
CA ILE A 120 9.62 -8.58 8.15
C ILE A 120 8.92 -9.24 9.31
N GLU A 121 8.67 -8.44 10.35
CA GLU A 121 7.95 -8.88 11.53
C GLU A 121 6.90 -7.85 11.89
N LEU A 122 5.67 -8.30 12.07
CA LEU A 122 4.58 -7.43 12.48
C LEU A 122 4.84 -6.93 13.90
N VAL A 123 4.75 -5.61 14.08
CA VAL A 123 4.83 -5.01 15.39
C VAL A 123 3.45 -5.11 16.02
N GLU A 124 3.35 -5.80 17.15
CA GLU A 124 2.08 -5.90 17.85
C GLU A 124 1.71 -4.54 18.44
N GLU A 125 0.49 -4.10 18.14
CA GLU A 125 -0.02 -2.90 18.77
C GLU A 125 -0.29 -3.19 20.24
N SER A 126 0.23 -2.30 21.09
CA SER A 126 -0.13 -2.35 22.50
C SER A 126 -1.54 -1.79 22.63
N GLU A 127 -2.48 -2.65 23.01
CA GLU A 127 -3.88 -2.26 23.17
C GLU A 127 -4.15 -1.59 24.51
N ASP A 128 -3.15 -1.44 25.31
CA ASP A 128 -3.28 -0.98 26.69
C ASP A 128 -3.22 0.53 26.86
N GLU A 129 -3.27 1.21 25.78
CA GLU A 129 -3.14 2.67 25.80
C GLU A 129 -4.41 3.40 25.99
#